data_0dc009c192bd25bb782954069acc1c6e
#
_entry.id   0dc009c192bd25bb782954069acc1c6e
#
_cell.length_a   1.000
_cell.length_b   1.000
_cell.length_c   1.000
_cell.angle_alpha   90.00
_cell.angle_beta   90.00
_cell.angle_gamma   90.00
#
_symmetry.space_group_name_H-M   'P 1'
#
loop_
_entity.id
_entity.type
_entity.pdbx_description
1 polymer ?
#
loop_
_entity_poly.entity_id
_entity_poly.type
_entity_poly.pdbx_seq_one_letter_code
_entity_poly.pdbx_strand_id
1 'polypeptide(L)'
;WKMPTWMVDGLNGGVVQMTLLSSYLRDEPPNPERAAALEELRSSMKNVGVMTPEERAERRSAFNEINEKFPTPLATVKHVVDHIDHMVSIAGIDHVGIGCDFDGGGGIDGVFDASEVMNITIELVRRGYSEEDIEKIWGKNVMRVFEEVQKVAGVIQARALS
;
A
#
# COMPACT_ATOMS: atom_id res chain seq x y z
N TRP A 1 -8.72 7.77 1.44
CA TRP A 1 -8.77 7.21 2.79
C TRP A 1 -7.74 7.89 3.69
N LYS A 2 -8.14 8.23 4.92
CA LYS A 2 -7.22 8.79 5.92
C LYS A 2 -7.19 7.85 7.12
N MET A 3 -6.00 7.52 7.58
CA MET A 3 -5.82 6.68 8.77
C MET A 3 -6.54 7.31 9.97
N PRO A 4 -7.53 6.64 10.58
CA PRO A 4 -8.23 7.17 11.73
C PRO A 4 -7.34 7.08 12.99
N THR A 5 -7.54 8.01 13.93
CA THR A 5 -6.74 8.11 15.16
C THR A 5 -6.75 6.85 16.01
N TRP A 6 -7.84 6.09 16.03
CA TRP A 6 -7.92 4.83 16.79
C TRP A 6 -6.93 3.75 16.29
N MET A 7 -6.48 3.80 15.01
CA MET A 7 -5.43 2.90 14.52
C MET A 7 -4.08 3.19 15.14
N VAL A 8 -3.85 4.42 15.59
CA VAL A 8 -2.58 4.81 16.25
C VAL A 8 -2.44 4.12 17.59
N ASP A 9 -3.53 4.06 18.35
CA ASP A 9 -3.56 3.39 19.66
C ASP A 9 -3.28 1.88 19.51
N GLY A 10 -3.62 1.31 18.35
CA GLY A 10 -3.37 -0.09 18.01
C GLY A 10 -1.97 -0.37 17.45
N LEU A 11 -1.16 0.63 17.13
CA LEU A 11 0.18 0.41 16.56
C LEU A 11 1.14 -0.29 17.52
N ASN A 12 1.00 -0.06 18.83
CA ASN A 12 1.73 -0.80 19.87
C ASN A 12 3.25 -0.89 19.61
N GLY A 13 3.83 0.20 19.10
CA GLY A 13 5.23 0.24 18.67
C GLY A 13 5.50 -0.27 17.24
N GLY A 14 4.46 -0.68 16.52
CA GLY A 14 4.55 -1.18 15.15
C GLY A 14 4.81 -0.12 14.09
N VAL A 15 4.62 -0.49 12.83
CA VAL A 15 4.75 0.38 11.66
C VAL A 15 3.60 0.13 10.69
N VAL A 16 3.03 1.20 10.13
CA VAL A 16 2.05 1.15 9.03
C VAL A 16 2.80 1.40 7.73
N GLN A 17 2.69 0.45 6.81
CA GLN A 17 3.31 0.59 5.49
C GLN A 17 2.28 1.02 4.46
N MET A 18 2.58 2.12 3.78
CA MET A 18 1.73 2.70 2.75
C MET A 18 1.77 1.87 1.47
N THR A 19 0.61 1.47 0.98
CA THR A 19 0.44 0.79 -0.31
C THR A 19 0.24 1.81 -1.43
N LEU A 20 0.93 1.60 -2.58
CA LEU A 20 0.86 2.49 -3.75
C LEU A 20 -0.33 2.11 -4.66
N LEU A 21 -1.52 1.99 -4.10
CA LEU A 21 -2.74 1.68 -4.82
C LEU A 21 -3.59 2.95 -4.99
N SER A 22 -3.85 3.34 -6.23
CA SER A 22 -4.52 4.62 -6.56
C SER A 22 -5.85 4.82 -5.84
N SER A 23 -6.67 3.76 -5.72
CA SER A 23 -7.96 3.80 -5.02
C SER A 23 -7.85 4.02 -3.50
N TYR A 24 -6.66 3.80 -2.91
CA TYR A 24 -6.40 4.09 -1.50
C TYR A 24 -5.89 5.51 -1.28
N LEU A 25 -5.28 6.10 -2.32
CA LEU A 25 -4.57 7.37 -2.24
C LEU A 25 -5.41 8.57 -2.68
N ARG A 26 -6.50 8.32 -3.42
CA ARG A 26 -7.39 9.38 -3.89
C ARG A 26 -8.81 8.87 -4.04
N ASP A 27 -9.77 9.78 -3.87
CA ASP A 27 -11.16 9.49 -4.23
C ASP A 27 -11.28 9.43 -5.76
N GLU A 28 -11.88 8.34 -6.25
CA GLU A 28 -12.24 8.21 -7.65
C GLU A 28 -13.57 8.92 -7.91
N PRO A 29 -13.69 9.69 -8.98
CA PRO A 29 -14.98 10.24 -9.36
C PRO A 29 -15.96 9.11 -9.68
N PRO A 30 -17.24 9.21 -9.28
CA PRO A 30 -18.24 8.17 -9.53
C PRO A 30 -18.34 7.88 -11.04
N ASN A 31 -18.16 6.63 -11.42
CA ASN A 31 -18.37 6.15 -12.77
C ASN A 31 -19.36 4.97 -12.74
N PRO A 32 -20.68 5.23 -12.89
CA PRO A 32 -21.70 4.19 -12.82
C PRO A 32 -21.55 3.08 -13.87
N GLU A 33 -21.06 3.43 -15.08
CA GLU A 33 -20.87 2.47 -16.16
C GLU A 33 -19.71 1.51 -15.83
N ARG A 34 -18.60 2.04 -15.30
CA ARG A 34 -17.49 1.22 -14.81
C ARG A 34 -17.91 0.33 -13.65
N ALA A 35 -18.66 0.88 -12.69
CA ALA A 35 -19.18 0.12 -11.55
C ALA A 35 -20.08 -1.04 -12.00
N ALA A 36 -20.98 -0.81 -12.96
CA ALA A 36 -21.84 -1.85 -13.52
C ALA A 36 -21.02 -2.94 -14.23
N ALA A 37 -20.03 -2.57 -15.04
CA ALA A 37 -19.17 -3.53 -15.73
C ALA A 37 -18.34 -4.40 -14.76
N LEU A 38 -17.82 -3.80 -13.68
CA LEU A 38 -17.10 -4.54 -12.63
C LEU A 38 -18.04 -5.50 -11.86
N GLU A 39 -19.27 -5.10 -11.59
CA GLU A 39 -20.24 -5.93 -10.92
C GLU A 39 -20.70 -7.09 -11.81
N GLU A 40 -20.87 -6.86 -13.11
CA GLU A 40 -21.15 -7.91 -14.09
C GLU A 40 -20.00 -8.93 -14.14
N LEU A 41 -18.75 -8.46 -14.23
CA LEU A 41 -17.57 -9.32 -14.17
C LEU A 41 -17.50 -10.12 -12.87
N ARG A 42 -17.83 -9.51 -11.74
CA ARG A 42 -17.87 -10.17 -10.43
C ARG A 42 -18.97 -11.24 -10.36
N SER A 43 -20.15 -10.92 -10.89
CA SER A 43 -21.31 -11.81 -10.87
C SER A 43 -21.17 -13.00 -11.83
N SER A 44 -20.44 -12.85 -12.94
CA SER A 44 -20.15 -13.95 -13.87
C SER A 44 -19.27 -15.04 -13.25
N MET A 45 -18.57 -14.71 -12.14
CA MET A 45 -17.62 -15.59 -11.46
C MET A 45 -18.27 -16.29 -10.26
N LYS A 46 -18.88 -17.43 -10.48
CA LYS A 46 -19.65 -18.16 -9.46
C LYS A 46 -18.85 -18.83 -8.35
N ASN A 47 -17.51 -18.96 -8.47
CA ASN A 47 -16.66 -19.64 -7.46
C ASN A 47 -15.31 -18.93 -7.27
N VAL A 48 -15.19 -18.14 -6.23
CA VAL A 48 -13.98 -17.38 -5.89
C VAL A 48 -12.88 -18.25 -5.21
N GLY A 49 -13.17 -19.53 -4.91
CA GLY A 49 -12.31 -20.33 -4.04
C GLY A 49 -11.07 -20.95 -4.71
N VAL A 50 -11.20 -21.50 -5.91
CA VAL A 50 -10.10 -22.18 -6.62
C VAL A 50 -10.26 -21.93 -8.11
N MET A 51 -9.68 -20.85 -8.61
CA MET A 51 -9.65 -20.57 -10.06
C MET A 51 -8.49 -21.32 -10.72
N THR A 52 -8.74 -21.90 -11.90
CA THR A 52 -7.66 -22.44 -12.75
C THR A 52 -6.77 -21.31 -13.29
N PRO A 53 -5.57 -21.60 -13.79
CA PRO A 53 -4.73 -20.60 -14.45
C PRO A 53 -5.43 -19.91 -15.63
N GLU A 54 -6.22 -20.65 -16.40
CA GLU A 54 -6.99 -20.16 -17.53
C GLU A 54 -8.08 -19.19 -17.09
N GLU A 55 -8.89 -19.55 -16.09
CA GLU A 55 -9.92 -18.67 -15.51
C GLU A 55 -9.33 -17.36 -14.95
N ARG A 56 -8.12 -17.44 -14.36
CA ARG A 56 -7.40 -16.23 -13.90
C ARG A 56 -6.97 -15.33 -15.04
N ALA A 57 -6.51 -15.95 -16.15
CA ALA A 57 -6.10 -15.21 -17.34
C ALA A 57 -7.30 -14.51 -18.00
N GLU A 58 -8.44 -15.19 -18.14
CA GLU A 58 -9.68 -14.62 -18.67
C GLU A 58 -10.18 -13.47 -17.81
N ARG A 59 -10.18 -13.64 -16.48
CA ARG A 59 -10.53 -12.58 -15.55
C ARG A 59 -9.63 -11.35 -15.69
N ARG A 60 -8.33 -11.57 -15.80
CA ARG A 60 -7.37 -10.47 -15.98
C ARG A 60 -7.62 -9.74 -17.28
N SER A 61 -7.89 -10.47 -18.38
CA SER A 61 -8.23 -9.88 -19.67
C SER A 61 -9.47 -9.01 -19.59
N ALA A 62 -10.57 -9.54 -19.04
CA ALA A 62 -11.83 -8.82 -18.89
C ALA A 62 -11.68 -7.58 -17.97
N PHE A 63 -10.89 -7.67 -16.92
CA PHE A 63 -10.59 -6.52 -16.05
C PHE A 63 -9.77 -5.44 -16.79
N ASN A 64 -8.80 -5.84 -17.58
CA ASN A 64 -8.02 -4.91 -18.41
C ASN A 64 -8.90 -4.20 -19.44
N GLU A 65 -9.81 -4.91 -20.12
CA GLU A 65 -10.76 -4.33 -21.06
C GLU A 65 -11.66 -3.28 -20.40
N ILE A 66 -12.12 -3.53 -19.16
CA ILE A 66 -12.88 -2.56 -18.38
C ILE A 66 -12.03 -1.31 -18.07
N ASN A 67 -10.78 -1.49 -17.68
CA ASN A 67 -9.88 -0.38 -17.38
C ASN A 67 -9.53 0.45 -18.64
N GLU A 68 -9.37 -0.19 -19.79
CA GLU A 68 -9.16 0.49 -21.06
C GLU A 68 -10.40 1.30 -21.50
N LYS A 69 -11.58 0.72 -21.31
CA LYS A 69 -12.85 1.37 -21.66
C LYS A 69 -13.22 2.51 -20.71
N PHE A 70 -12.90 2.36 -19.44
CA PHE A 70 -13.22 3.32 -18.38
C PHE A 70 -11.95 3.68 -17.59
N PRO A 71 -11.02 4.43 -18.18
CA PRO A 71 -9.76 4.77 -17.52
C PRO A 71 -10.03 5.63 -16.28
N THR A 72 -9.47 5.24 -15.15
CA THR A 72 -9.47 6.05 -13.94
C THR A 72 -8.15 6.79 -13.81
N PRO A 73 -8.17 8.08 -13.46
CA PRO A 73 -6.93 8.83 -13.24
C PRO A 73 -6.14 8.19 -12.09
N LEU A 74 -4.86 7.90 -12.33
CA LEU A 74 -3.99 7.35 -11.29
C LEU A 74 -3.69 8.38 -10.20
N ALA A 75 -3.42 7.90 -8.98
CA ALA A 75 -2.78 8.71 -7.97
C ALA A 75 -1.35 9.05 -8.42
N THR A 76 -0.80 10.11 -7.87
CA THR A 76 0.56 10.60 -8.17
C THR A 76 1.45 10.48 -6.94
N VAL A 77 2.76 10.64 -7.11
CA VAL A 77 3.73 10.74 -6.01
C VAL A 77 3.30 11.76 -4.94
N LYS A 78 2.69 12.87 -5.37
CA LYS A 78 2.19 13.89 -4.43
C LYS A 78 1.13 13.33 -3.49
N HIS A 79 0.17 12.54 -4.01
CA HIS A 79 -0.85 11.90 -3.17
C HIS A 79 -0.22 10.93 -2.17
N VAL A 80 0.82 10.19 -2.57
CA VAL A 80 1.58 9.31 -1.65
C VAL A 80 2.13 10.11 -0.49
N VAL A 81 2.84 11.20 -0.77
CA VAL A 81 3.47 11.98 0.30
C VAL A 81 2.44 12.78 1.12
N ASP A 82 1.29 13.18 0.53
CA ASP A 82 0.16 13.73 1.31
C ASP A 82 -0.34 12.72 2.37
N HIS A 83 -0.38 11.43 2.05
CA HIS A 83 -0.75 10.38 3.00
C HIS A 83 0.36 10.11 4.03
N ILE A 84 1.64 10.14 3.61
CA ILE A 84 2.79 10.03 4.53
C ILE A 84 2.74 11.17 5.54
N ASP A 85 2.59 12.42 5.09
CA ASP A 85 2.46 13.59 5.99
C ASP A 85 1.33 13.40 7.00
N HIS A 86 0.19 12.89 6.53
CA HIS A 86 -0.94 12.61 7.41
C HIS A 86 -0.60 11.52 8.45
N MET A 87 -0.02 10.40 8.02
CA MET A 87 0.37 9.32 8.94
C MET A 87 1.43 9.78 9.95
N VAL A 88 2.43 10.55 9.50
CA VAL A 88 3.44 11.14 10.38
C VAL A 88 2.81 12.09 11.40
N SER A 89 1.85 12.91 10.98
CA SER A 89 1.17 13.85 11.89
C SER A 89 0.34 13.17 12.98
N ILE A 90 -0.13 11.94 12.74
CA ILE A 90 -0.97 11.20 13.70
C ILE A 90 -0.14 10.22 14.53
N ALA A 91 0.72 9.45 13.89
CA ALA A 91 1.44 8.33 14.52
C ALA A 91 2.89 8.66 14.88
N GLY A 92 3.46 9.69 14.28
CA GLY A 92 4.88 10.01 14.37
C GLY A 92 5.72 9.30 13.31
N ILE A 93 6.91 9.86 13.08
CA ILE A 93 7.81 9.42 12.01
C ILE A 93 8.29 7.98 12.18
N ASP A 94 8.37 7.48 13.42
CA ASP A 94 8.88 6.14 13.73
C ASP A 94 7.88 5.01 13.41
N HIS A 95 6.66 5.36 12.99
CA HIS A 95 5.57 4.42 12.75
C HIS A 95 5.11 4.36 11.29
N VAL A 96 5.82 4.99 10.37
CA VAL A 96 5.44 5.11 8.96
C VAL A 96 6.47 4.41 8.07
N GLY A 97 5.97 3.69 7.06
CA GLY A 97 6.79 3.04 6.04
C GLY A 97 6.13 3.00 4.67
N ILE A 98 6.83 2.46 3.69
CA ILE A 98 6.35 2.29 2.30
C ILE A 98 6.30 0.80 1.98
N GLY A 99 5.14 0.33 1.51
CA GLY A 99 4.85 -1.08 1.20
C GLY A 99 4.58 -1.38 -0.28
N CYS A 100 4.71 -0.45 -1.17
CA CYS A 100 4.53 -0.51 -2.64
C CYS A 100 3.36 -1.36 -3.16
N ASP A 101 3.41 -2.69 -3.00
CA ASP A 101 2.41 -3.67 -3.47
C ASP A 101 2.33 -3.80 -5.01
N PHE A 102 3.45 -3.75 -5.69
CA PHE A 102 3.51 -3.80 -7.17
C PHE A 102 2.87 -5.07 -7.76
N ASP A 103 3.04 -6.23 -7.14
CA ASP A 103 2.45 -7.50 -7.61
C ASP A 103 0.96 -7.64 -7.28
N GLY A 104 0.46 -6.87 -6.29
CA GLY A 104 -0.95 -6.84 -5.88
C GLY A 104 -1.79 -5.80 -6.63
N GLY A 105 -1.24 -5.13 -7.62
CA GLY A 105 -1.90 -4.06 -8.37
C GLY A 105 -1.48 -2.65 -7.96
N GLY A 106 -0.45 -2.54 -7.13
CA GLY A 106 0.20 -1.27 -6.83
C GLY A 106 0.83 -0.67 -8.08
N GLY A 107 0.87 0.65 -8.10
CA GLY A 107 1.41 1.45 -9.18
C GLY A 107 0.61 2.74 -9.32
N ILE A 108 1.33 3.83 -9.39
CA ILE A 108 0.78 5.18 -9.49
C ILE A 108 1.51 5.95 -10.58
N ASP A 109 0.98 7.08 -10.98
CA ASP A 109 1.68 7.96 -11.90
C ASP A 109 2.98 8.48 -11.28
N GLY A 110 4.10 8.14 -11.93
CA GLY A 110 5.46 8.45 -11.48
C GLY A 110 6.09 7.40 -10.55
N VAL A 111 5.40 6.31 -10.17
CA VAL A 111 5.98 5.12 -9.51
C VAL A 111 5.22 3.87 -9.93
N PHE A 112 5.51 3.37 -11.11
CA PHE A 112 4.87 2.17 -11.66
C PHE A 112 5.58 0.88 -11.25
N ASP A 113 6.88 0.99 -11.01
CA ASP A 113 7.72 -0.13 -10.58
C ASP A 113 8.89 0.34 -9.69
N ALA A 114 9.73 -0.61 -9.30
CA ALA A 114 10.85 -0.36 -8.39
C ALA A 114 11.91 0.60 -8.96
N SER A 115 12.00 0.78 -10.28
CA SER A 115 12.97 1.71 -10.88
C SER A 115 12.61 3.17 -10.66
N GLU A 116 11.35 3.47 -10.35
CA GLU A 116 10.80 4.82 -10.19
C GLU A 116 10.63 5.24 -8.72
N VAL A 117 10.90 4.36 -7.75
CA VAL A 117 10.68 4.65 -6.31
C VAL A 117 11.45 5.87 -5.81
N MET A 118 12.55 6.25 -6.48
CA MET A 118 13.31 7.46 -6.17
C MET A 118 12.45 8.73 -6.26
N ASN A 119 11.39 8.73 -7.05
CA ASN A 119 10.49 9.88 -7.17
C ASN A 119 9.78 10.20 -5.85
N ILE A 120 9.49 9.18 -5.02
CA ILE A 120 8.96 9.40 -3.66
C ILE A 120 10.01 10.09 -2.78
N THR A 121 11.26 9.64 -2.83
CA THR A 121 12.37 10.29 -2.09
C THR A 121 12.52 11.76 -2.48
N ILE A 122 12.46 12.06 -3.78
CA ILE A 122 12.54 13.43 -4.28
C ILE A 122 11.43 14.30 -3.70
N GLU A 123 10.20 13.78 -3.65
CA GLU A 123 9.06 14.53 -3.10
C GLU A 123 9.17 14.68 -1.57
N LEU A 124 9.66 13.67 -0.83
CA LEU A 124 9.94 13.78 0.59
C LEU A 124 10.95 14.88 0.89
N VAL A 125 12.06 14.93 0.13
CA VAL A 125 13.07 16.00 0.23
C VAL A 125 12.44 17.38 -0.04
N ARG A 126 11.60 17.50 -1.06
CA ARG A 126 10.88 18.74 -1.37
C ARG A 126 10.01 19.24 -0.22
N ARG A 127 9.46 18.33 0.58
CA ARG A 127 8.63 18.66 1.75
C ARG A 127 9.42 18.90 3.02
N GLY A 128 10.75 18.77 2.95
CA GLY A 128 11.65 19.09 4.04
C GLY A 128 11.89 17.93 5.02
N TYR A 129 11.59 16.69 4.63
CA TYR A 129 12.01 15.53 5.41
C TYR A 129 13.53 15.44 5.45
N SER A 130 14.09 15.18 6.63
CA SER A 130 15.53 14.96 6.80
C SER A 130 15.94 13.61 6.20
N GLU A 131 17.24 13.43 5.95
CA GLU A 131 17.79 12.15 5.51
C GLU A 131 17.44 11.03 6.50
N GLU A 132 17.52 11.30 7.81
CA GLU A 132 17.15 10.36 8.86
C GLU A 132 15.67 9.94 8.78
N ASP A 133 14.75 10.89 8.56
CA ASP A 133 13.32 10.60 8.42
C ASP A 133 13.03 9.75 7.17
N ILE A 134 13.71 10.06 6.06
CA ILE A 134 13.59 9.30 4.81
C ILE A 134 14.07 7.86 5.00
N GLU A 135 15.20 7.65 5.67
CA GLU A 135 15.70 6.31 5.99
C GLU A 135 14.74 5.52 6.90
N LYS A 136 14.10 6.20 7.87
CA LYS A 136 13.06 5.59 8.71
C LYS A 136 11.88 5.12 7.89
N ILE A 137 11.34 5.98 7.01
CA ILE A 137 10.21 5.68 6.13
C ILE A 137 10.55 4.53 5.17
N TRP A 138 11.76 4.50 4.59
CA TRP A 138 12.14 3.46 3.63
C TRP A 138 12.44 2.10 4.26
N GLY A 139 12.92 2.05 5.49
CA GLY A 139 13.28 0.75 6.02
C GLY A 139 13.62 0.67 7.50
N LYS A 140 14.22 1.69 8.11
CA LYS A 140 14.64 1.60 9.53
C LYS A 140 13.48 1.28 10.48
N ASN A 141 12.29 1.82 10.22
CA ASN A 141 11.12 1.55 11.06
C ASN A 141 10.67 0.08 11.01
N VAL A 142 10.59 -0.51 9.82
CA VAL A 142 10.20 -1.93 9.70
C VAL A 142 11.29 -2.84 10.24
N MET A 143 12.57 -2.52 10.03
CA MET A 143 13.68 -3.29 10.58
C MET A 143 13.71 -3.25 12.09
N ARG A 144 13.45 -2.11 12.72
CA ARG A 144 13.28 -2.00 14.18
C ARG A 144 12.22 -2.98 14.70
N VAL A 145 11.03 -2.98 14.09
CA VAL A 145 9.95 -3.90 14.50
C VAL A 145 10.36 -5.36 14.30
N PHE A 146 11.00 -5.68 13.17
CA PHE A 146 11.48 -7.02 12.88
C PHE A 146 12.49 -7.51 13.93
N GLU A 147 13.45 -6.68 14.30
CA GLU A 147 14.45 -7.00 15.32
C GLU A 147 13.81 -7.24 16.70
N GLU A 148 12.84 -6.41 17.10
CA GLU A 148 12.12 -6.60 18.36
C GLU A 148 11.33 -7.92 18.38
N VAL A 149 10.66 -8.27 17.28
CA VAL A 149 9.95 -9.55 17.15
C VAL A 149 10.92 -10.72 17.26
N GLN A 150 12.11 -10.64 16.64
CA GLN A 150 13.13 -11.70 16.76
C GLN A 150 13.65 -11.86 18.20
N LYS A 151 13.88 -10.76 18.93
CA LYS A 151 14.28 -10.80 20.34
C LYS A 151 13.22 -11.52 21.20
N VAL A 152 11.95 -11.13 21.03
CA VAL A 152 10.83 -11.75 21.76
C VAL A 152 10.69 -13.23 21.42
N ALA A 153 10.77 -13.59 20.14
CA ALA A 153 10.72 -14.99 19.70
C ALA A 153 11.83 -15.83 20.34
N GLY A 154 13.07 -15.30 20.38
CA GLY A 154 14.19 -15.98 21.04
C GLY A 154 13.95 -16.24 22.53
N VAL A 155 13.37 -15.29 23.25
CA VAL A 155 13.02 -15.45 24.68
C VAL A 155 11.94 -16.51 24.87
N ILE A 156 10.90 -16.52 24.03
CA ILE A 156 9.81 -17.50 24.11
C ILE A 156 10.35 -18.92 23.82
N GLN A 157 11.16 -19.07 22.78
CA GLN A 157 11.74 -20.37 22.39
C GLN A 157 12.67 -20.91 23.48
N ALA A 158 13.50 -20.07 24.09
CA ALA A 158 14.37 -20.51 25.19
C ALA A 158 13.57 -20.99 26.39
N ARG A 159 12.45 -20.37 26.73
CA ARG A 159 11.56 -20.80 27.83
C ARG A 159 10.82 -22.09 27.51
N ALA A 160 10.53 -22.39 26.25
CA ALA A 160 9.84 -23.61 25.85
C ALA A 160 10.77 -24.85 25.86
N LEU A 161 12.09 -24.64 25.89
CA LEU A 161 13.11 -25.71 25.92
C LEU A 161 13.67 -25.97 27.33
N SER A 162 13.28 -25.19 28.33
CA SER A 162 13.65 -25.34 29.74
C SER A 162 12.56 -26.05 30.54
#